data_b1520e6476ef1cd27d1b72849698485c
#
_entry.id   b1520e6476ef1cd27d1b72849698485c
#
_cell.length_a   1.000
_cell.length_b   1.000
_cell.length_c   1.000
_cell.angle_alpha   90.00
_cell.angle_beta   90.00
_cell.angle_gamma   90.00
#
_symmetry.space_group_name_H-M   'P 1'
#
loop_
_entity.id
_entity.type
_entity.pdbx_description
1 polymer ?
#
loop_
_entity_poly.entity_id
_entity_poly.type
_entity_poly.pdbx_seq_one_letter_code
_entity_poly.pdbx_strand_id
1 'polypeptide(L)'
;MLYLPPYIGAFGEGGDTYVNGPSMENRGVEILLTYRNSLPSGFNYSITGNIATFKNKITELPDNVRSVYGGNGMLDDIIGRPRNSIYGYVADGIFKTQEEVDNSPQQAGKGLGRIRYKDLDGDGRITQDYDRTWIGVSDPDFTYGLNLQASYKNVDLALFFQGVHGGDVWDSWIEYSDFWNIQNVNNTNHLKGVFNAWSPQNPDSNIPALSTRNTNDEKRTSTYFLKDGSYLKLRTIELGYTFPESMVKKAMISRLRAYVSANNCLLYTSPSPRDYAASR
;
A
#
# COMPACT_ATOMS: atom_id res chain seq x y z
N MET A 1 12.48 1.39 -21.72
CA MET A 1 12.39 0.31 -20.70
C MET A 1 12.62 -1.02 -21.41
N LEU A 2 13.41 -1.94 -20.83
CA LEU A 2 13.63 -3.27 -21.45
C LEU A 2 12.52 -4.23 -21.00
N TYR A 3 12.08 -5.08 -21.90
CA TYR A 3 11.07 -6.10 -21.67
C TYR A 3 11.62 -7.46 -22.08
N LEU A 4 11.30 -8.48 -21.29
CA LEU A 4 11.63 -9.86 -21.56
C LEU A 4 10.36 -10.57 -22.05
N PRO A 5 10.20 -10.80 -23.37
CA PRO A 5 9.03 -11.48 -23.87
C PRO A 5 9.03 -12.94 -23.46
N PRO A 6 7.86 -13.58 -23.36
CA PRO A 6 7.79 -15.01 -23.13
C PRO A 6 8.51 -15.76 -24.27
N TYR A 7 9.32 -16.73 -23.89
CA TYR A 7 10.08 -17.56 -24.83
C TYR A 7 9.16 -18.30 -25.81
N ILE A 8 9.41 -18.12 -27.09
CA ILE A 8 8.78 -18.92 -28.15
C ILE A 8 9.79 -19.98 -28.57
N GLY A 9 9.67 -21.19 -28.03
CA GLY A 9 10.59 -22.32 -28.27
C GLY A 9 10.74 -22.80 -29.69
N ALA A 10 9.97 -22.22 -30.66
CA ALA A 10 9.99 -22.60 -32.07
C ALA A 10 11.26 -22.17 -32.82
N PHE A 11 12.04 -21.24 -32.27
CA PHE A 11 13.23 -20.70 -32.96
C PHE A 11 14.56 -21.33 -32.56
N GLY A 12 14.56 -22.29 -31.63
CA GLY A 12 15.78 -23.02 -31.24
C GLY A 12 16.88 -22.21 -30.56
N GLU A 13 16.66 -20.95 -30.29
CA GLU A 13 17.62 -20.09 -29.56
C GLU A 13 17.39 -20.21 -28.05
N GLY A 14 18.39 -20.68 -27.36
CA GLY A 14 18.36 -20.78 -25.90
C GLY A 14 18.72 -19.44 -25.24
N GLY A 15 17.78 -18.87 -24.50
CA GLY A 15 18.03 -17.72 -23.63
C GLY A 15 17.01 -16.60 -23.76
N ASP A 16 16.88 -15.85 -22.67
CA ASP A 16 16.01 -14.69 -22.60
C ASP A 16 16.63 -13.51 -23.37
N THR A 17 15.91 -12.97 -24.34
CA THR A 17 16.35 -11.79 -25.11
C THR A 17 15.56 -10.56 -24.69
N TYR A 18 16.25 -9.51 -24.23
CA TYR A 18 15.61 -8.24 -23.92
C TYR A 18 15.27 -7.46 -25.18
N VAL A 19 14.04 -7.02 -25.27
CA VAL A 19 13.56 -6.14 -26.35
C VAL A 19 13.17 -4.77 -25.79
N ASN A 20 13.05 -3.76 -26.64
CA ASN A 20 12.53 -2.47 -26.23
C ASN A 20 11.08 -2.62 -25.78
N GLY A 21 10.84 -2.27 -24.53
CA GLY A 21 9.51 -2.24 -23.91
C GLY A 21 8.90 -0.84 -23.94
N PRO A 22 7.93 -0.56 -23.03
CA PRO A 22 7.24 0.72 -22.97
C PRO A 22 8.17 1.90 -22.73
N SER A 23 7.78 3.06 -23.26
CA SER A 23 8.35 4.35 -22.87
C SER A 23 7.59 4.90 -21.66
N MET A 24 8.31 5.54 -20.73
CA MET A 24 7.74 6.11 -19.51
C MET A 24 8.35 7.48 -19.23
N GLU A 25 7.51 8.41 -18.81
CA GLU A 25 7.92 9.74 -18.36
C GLU A 25 7.76 9.84 -16.83
N ASN A 26 8.77 10.40 -16.16
CA ASN A 26 8.73 10.74 -14.73
C ASN A 26 8.90 12.24 -14.56
N ARG A 27 8.02 12.87 -13.78
CA ARG A 27 8.12 14.29 -13.39
C ARG A 27 7.84 14.42 -11.90
N GLY A 28 8.60 15.28 -11.24
CA GLY A 28 8.45 15.49 -9.81
C GLY A 28 9.03 16.79 -9.32
N VAL A 29 8.73 17.08 -8.06
CA VAL A 29 9.27 18.25 -7.33
C VAL A 29 9.72 17.76 -5.97
N GLU A 30 10.90 18.23 -5.56
CA GLU A 30 11.45 18.00 -4.23
C GLU A 30 11.76 19.34 -3.58
N ILE A 31 11.32 19.51 -2.33
CA ILE A 31 11.56 20.70 -1.53
C ILE A 31 12.19 20.26 -0.21
N LEU A 32 13.28 20.93 0.15
CA LEU A 32 13.93 20.77 1.45
C LEU A 32 14.12 22.15 2.06
N LEU A 33 13.61 22.32 3.28
CA LEU A 33 13.74 23.56 4.05
C LEU A 33 14.41 23.26 5.38
N THR A 34 15.39 24.08 5.73
CA THR A 34 16.07 23.99 7.02
C THR A 34 16.04 25.36 7.69
N TYR A 35 15.56 25.37 8.94
CA TYR A 35 15.64 26.52 9.83
C TYR A 35 16.50 26.17 11.04
N ARG A 36 17.44 27.04 11.39
CA ARG A 36 18.31 26.89 12.56
C ARG A 36 18.34 28.18 13.33
N ASN A 37 18.32 28.06 14.67
CA ASN A 37 18.43 29.21 15.54
C ASN A 37 19.15 28.83 16.84
N SER A 38 19.82 29.85 17.42
CA SER A 38 20.51 29.77 18.69
C SER A 38 20.02 30.91 19.59
N LEU A 39 19.43 30.58 20.69
CA LEU A 39 18.92 31.56 21.64
C LEU A 39 20.02 32.01 22.62
N PRO A 40 19.97 33.25 23.15
CA PRO A 40 20.91 33.74 24.12
C PRO A 40 20.99 32.88 25.39
N SER A 41 19.95 32.11 25.69
CA SER A 41 19.89 31.16 26.80
C SER A 41 20.81 29.92 26.59
N GLY A 42 21.43 29.78 25.42
CA GLY A 42 22.23 28.60 25.05
C GLY A 42 21.39 27.44 24.48
N PHE A 43 20.09 27.65 24.25
CA PHE A 43 19.24 26.66 23.55
C PHE A 43 19.43 26.79 22.03
N ASN A 44 19.85 25.71 21.40
CA ASN A 44 20.01 25.63 19.95
C ASN A 44 18.99 24.65 19.40
N TYR A 45 18.41 24.98 18.24
CA TYR A 45 17.50 24.04 17.57
C TYR A 45 17.59 24.14 16.06
N SER A 46 17.28 23.04 15.41
CA SER A 46 17.21 22.92 13.97
C SER A 46 15.95 22.14 13.58
N ILE A 47 15.22 22.65 12.61
CA ILE A 47 14.05 22.04 12.01
C ILE A 47 14.33 21.88 10.54
N THR A 48 14.36 20.66 10.05
CA THR A 48 14.52 20.36 8.62
C THR A 48 13.32 19.57 8.14
N GLY A 49 12.56 20.14 7.22
CA GLY A 49 11.44 19.50 6.54
C GLY A 49 11.77 19.23 5.10
N ASN A 50 11.36 18.08 4.60
CA ASN A 50 11.38 17.76 3.17
C ASN A 50 10.05 17.19 2.72
N ILE A 51 9.69 17.48 1.48
CA ILE A 51 8.55 16.88 0.78
C ILE A 51 8.98 16.60 -0.65
N ALA A 52 8.61 15.41 -1.15
CA ALA A 52 8.86 15.01 -2.52
C ALA A 52 7.59 14.42 -3.13
N THR A 53 7.26 14.86 -4.32
CA THR A 53 6.20 14.28 -5.15
C THR A 53 6.75 13.94 -6.52
N PHE A 54 6.34 12.81 -7.06
CA PHE A 54 6.64 12.45 -8.44
C PHE A 54 5.43 11.76 -9.06
N LYS A 55 5.26 11.95 -10.36
CA LYS A 55 4.25 11.25 -11.16
C LYS A 55 4.95 10.60 -12.32
N ASN A 56 4.67 9.34 -12.53
CA ASN A 56 5.08 8.61 -13.72
C ASN A 56 3.88 8.31 -14.59
N LYS A 57 4.11 8.18 -15.87
CA LYS A 57 3.11 7.70 -16.83
C LYS A 57 3.77 6.94 -17.96
N ILE A 58 3.12 5.91 -18.43
CA ILE A 58 3.48 5.22 -19.66
C ILE A 58 3.03 6.08 -20.83
N THR A 59 3.97 6.41 -21.73
CA THR A 59 3.72 7.29 -22.87
C THR A 59 3.55 6.51 -24.15
N GLU A 60 4.21 5.35 -24.26
CA GLU A 60 4.15 4.48 -25.45
C GLU A 60 4.14 3.02 -25.00
N LEU A 61 3.40 2.20 -25.71
CA LEU A 61 3.27 0.78 -25.44
C LEU A 61 3.33 0.00 -26.76
N PRO A 62 4.45 -0.69 -27.06
CA PRO A 62 4.55 -1.53 -28.23
C PRO A 62 3.52 -2.66 -28.21
N ASP A 63 2.98 -3.03 -29.38
CA ASP A 63 1.91 -4.02 -29.47
C ASP A 63 2.29 -5.40 -28.93
N ASN A 64 3.55 -5.81 -29.08
CA ASN A 64 4.07 -7.08 -28.58
C ASN A 64 4.14 -7.18 -27.05
N VAL A 65 3.99 -6.08 -26.34
CA VAL A 65 4.03 -6.04 -24.85
C VAL A 65 2.72 -5.55 -24.24
N ARG A 66 1.73 -5.20 -25.07
CA ARG A 66 0.45 -4.65 -24.61
C ARG A 66 -0.27 -5.56 -23.61
N SER A 67 -0.27 -6.87 -23.85
CA SER A 67 -0.93 -7.85 -22.98
C SER A 67 -0.30 -8.03 -21.60
N VAL A 68 0.92 -7.55 -21.42
CA VAL A 68 1.66 -7.65 -20.12
C VAL A 68 1.24 -6.57 -19.14
N TYR A 69 0.77 -5.45 -19.66
CA TYR A 69 0.30 -4.32 -18.86
C TYR A 69 -1.22 -4.36 -18.76
N GLY A 70 -1.75 -4.04 -17.59
CA GLY A 70 -3.19 -4.07 -17.33
C GLY A 70 -4.02 -3.30 -18.34
N GLY A 71 -5.32 -3.52 -18.29
CA GLY A 71 -6.29 -3.04 -19.24
C GLY A 71 -6.83 -4.16 -20.14
N ASN A 72 -7.91 -3.91 -20.84
CA ASN A 72 -8.50 -4.88 -21.75
C ASN A 72 -7.97 -4.75 -23.19
N GLY A 73 -7.11 -3.77 -23.45
CA GLY A 73 -6.50 -3.52 -24.76
C GLY A 73 -7.43 -2.97 -25.83
N MET A 74 -8.73 -2.90 -25.54
CA MET A 74 -9.78 -2.41 -26.47
C MET A 74 -10.30 -1.04 -26.07
N LEU A 75 -10.81 -0.95 -24.82
CA LEU A 75 -11.44 0.27 -24.27
C LEU A 75 -10.58 0.90 -23.20
N ASP A 76 -9.71 0.14 -22.58
CA ASP A 76 -8.88 0.55 -21.45
C ASP A 76 -7.46 0.06 -21.63
N ASP A 77 -6.51 0.93 -21.42
CA ASP A 77 -5.10 0.73 -21.69
C ASP A 77 -4.30 1.48 -20.61
N ILE A 78 -3.08 1.04 -20.33
CA ILE A 78 -2.22 1.67 -19.33
C ILE A 78 -1.58 2.98 -19.83
N ILE A 79 -1.67 3.31 -21.11
CA ILE A 79 -1.11 4.54 -21.68
C ILE A 79 -1.70 5.76 -20.95
N GLY A 80 -0.82 6.68 -20.55
CA GLY A 80 -1.17 7.87 -19.76
C GLY A 80 -1.31 7.63 -18.26
N ARG A 81 -1.21 6.38 -17.80
CA ARG A 81 -1.30 5.99 -16.39
C ARG A 81 0.05 5.65 -15.79
N PRO A 82 0.18 5.69 -14.46
CA PRO A 82 1.35 5.18 -13.77
C PRO A 82 1.59 3.69 -14.06
N ARG A 83 2.86 3.31 -14.11
CA ARG A 83 3.25 1.90 -14.31
C ARG A 83 2.65 0.97 -13.25
N ASN A 84 2.56 1.43 -12.01
CA ASN A 84 2.08 0.67 -10.86
C ASN A 84 0.57 0.82 -10.66
N SER A 85 -0.18 1.13 -11.72
CA SER A 85 -1.64 1.14 -11.71
C SER A 85 -2.18 -0.29 -11.61
N ILE A 86 -3.21 -0.46 -10.80
CA ILE A 86 -3.86 -1.75 -10.53
C ILE A 86 -5.15 -1.81 -11.32
N TYR A 87 -5.31 -2.86 -12.13
CA TYR A 87 -6.49 -3.09 -12.96
C TYR A 87 -7.30 -4.27 -12.43
N GLY A 88 -8.60 -4.07 -12.17
CA GLY A 88 -9.42 -5.09 -11.55
C GLY A 88 -10.88 -4.70 -11.40
N TYR A 89 -11.61 -5.46 -10.58
CA TYR A 89 -13.03 -5.26 -10.32
C TYR A 89 -13.26 -4.28 -9.18
N VAL A 90 -14.37 -3.56 -9.23
CA VAL A 90 -14.83 -2.73 -8.13
C VAL A 90 -15.74 -3.56 -7.22
N ALA A 91 -15.28 -3.88 -6.02
CA ALA A 91 -16.10 -4.53 -5.01
C ALA A 91 -17.07 -3.49 -4.39
N ASP A 92 -18.34 -3.82 -4.35
CA ASP A 92 -19.44 -2.99 -3.82
C ASP A 92 -20.08 -3.65 -2.59
N GLY A 93 -19.25 -4.12 -1.67
CA GLY A 93 -19.68 -4.81 -0.47
C GLY A 93 -19.89 -6.31 -0.66
N ILE A 94 -20.75 -6.88 0.18
CA ILE A 94 -21.15 -8.31 0.11
C ILE A 94 -22.68 -8.41 0.03
N PHE A 95 -23.17 -9.49 -0.52
CA PHE A 95 -24.61 -9.78 -0.53
C PHE A 95 -25.10 -10.14 0.88
N LYS A 96 -25.92 -9.28 1.47
CA LYS A 96 -26.43 -9.45 2.84
C LYS A 96 -27.81 -10.09 2.88
N THR A 97 -28.62 -9.89 1.83
CA THR A 97 -30.00 -10.39 1.73
C THR A 97 -30.22 -11.17 0.43
N GLN A 98 -31.24 -12.04 0.42
CA GLN A 98 -31.61 -12.76 -0.79
C GLN A 98 -32.13 -11.84 -1.87
N GLU A 99 -32.81 -10.74 -1.49
CA GLU A 99 -33.29 -9.71 -2.42
C GLU A 99 -32.12 -9.03 -3.16
N GLU A 100 -31.01 -8.73 -2.46
CA GLU A 100 -29.79 -8.22 -3.11
C GLU A 100 -29.23 -9.22 -4.12
N VAL A 101 -29.20 -10.52 -3.77
CA VAL A 101 -28.72 -11.57 -4.68
C VAL A 101 -29.60 -11.64 -5.91
N ASP A 102 -30.93 -11.63 -5.75
CA ASP A 102 -31.87 -11.81 -6.86
C ASP A 102 -31.87 -10.62 -7.82
N ASN A 103 -31.78 -9.41 -7.29
CA ASN A 103 -31.84 -8.15 -8.06
C ASN A 103 -30.49 -7.68 -8.63
N SER A 104 -29.39 -8.34 -8.27
CA SER A 104 -28.05 -7.95 -8.75
C SER A 104 -27.71 -8.53 -10.12
N PRO A 105 -26.76 -7.94 -10.85
CA PRO A 105 -26.20 -8.49 -12.08
C PRO A 105 -25.78 -9.96 -11.94
N GLN A 106 -25.75 -10.66 -13.04
CA GLN A 106 -25.33 -12.07 -13.09
C GLN A 106 -23.84 -12.15 -12.83
N GLN A 107 -23.46 -12.78 -11.72
CA GLN A 107 -22.09 -12.94 -11.26
C GLN A 107 -21.84 -14.42 -10.95
N ALA A 108 -20.71 -14.95 -11.41
CA ALA A 108 -20.36 -16.35 -11.15
C ALA A 108 -20.31 -16.62 -9.65
N GLY A 109 -21.09 -17.61 -9.18
CA GLY A 109 -21.12 -18.03 -7.78
C GLY A 109 -21.70 -16.99 -6.81
N LYS A 110 -22.50 -16.01 -7.27
CA LYS A 110 -23.18 -15.07 -6.38
C LYS A 110 -24.06 -15.79 -5.36
N GLY A 111 -24.16 -15.23 -4.18
CA GLY A 111 -24.97 -15.76 -3.10
C GLY A 111 -24.76 -14.98 -1.81
N LEU A 112 -25.53 -15.33 -0.78
CA LEU A 112 -25.44 -14.68 0.52
C LEU A 112 -24.01 -14.75 1.09
N GLY A 113 -23.52 -13.62 1.59
CA GLY A 113 -22.19 -13.48 2.15
C GLY A 113 -21.06 -13.48 1.12
N ARG A 114 -21.34 -13.48 -0.17
CA ARG A 114 -20.31 -13.40 -1.22
C ARG A 114 -20.04 -11.95 -1.59
N ILE A 115 -18.81 -11.63 -2.06
CA ILE A 115 -18.47 -10.29 -2.54
C ILE A 115 -19.33 -9.95 -3.75
N ARG A 116 -19.92 -8.78 -3.73
CA ARG A 116 -20.67 -8.18 -4.84
C ARG A 116 -19.72 -7.29 -5.64
N TYR A 117 -19.71 -7.44 -6.97
CA TYR A 117 -18.95 -6.61 -7.87
C TYR A 117 -19.87 -5.68 -8.66
N LYS A 118 -19.34 -4.51 -9.01
CA LYS A 118 -20.06 -3.52 -9.83
C LYS A 118 -20.09 -3.95 -11.29
N ASP A 119 -21.27 -3.86 -11.88
CA ASP A 119 -21.50 -3.89 -13.31
C ASP A 119 -21.20 -2.47 -13.85
N LEU A 120 -20.14 -2.36 -14.65
CA LEU A 120 -19.64 -1.06 -15.09
C LEU A 120 -20.24 -0.62 -16.44
N ASP A 121 -20.61 -1.57 -17.30
CA ASP A 121 -21.24 -1.28 -18.59
C ASP A 121 -22.79 -1.35 -18.55
N GLY A 122 -23.35 -1.91 -17.46
CA GLY A 122 -24.79 -1.97 -17.23
C GLY A 122 -25.51 -3.03 -18.03
N ASP A 123 -24.79 -4.08 -18.50
CA ASP A 123 -25.37 -5.17 -19.30
C ASP A 123 -26.09 -6.25 -18.46
N GLY A 124 -26.04 -6.12 -17.13
CA GLY A 124 -26.62 -7.06 -16.17
C GLY A 124 -25.77 -8.30 -15.90
N ARG A 125 -24.49 -8.31 -16.26
CA ARG A 125 -23.54 -9.41 -16.05
C ARG A 125 -22.20 -8.87 -15.59
N ILE A 126 -21.51 -9.60 -14.75
CA ILE A 126 -20.12 -9.29 -14.36
C ILE A 126 -19.16 -10.08 -15.21
N THR A 127 -18.49 -9.41 -16.13
CA THR A 127 -17.58 -10.00 -17.11
C THR A 127 -16.13 -9.54 -16.90
N GLN A 128 -15.18 -10.25 -17.51
CA GLN A 128 -13.77 -9.88 -17.43
C GLN A 128 -13.41 -8.74 -18.37
N ASP A 129 -14.15 -8.60 -19.48
CA ASP A 129 -13.79 -7.67 -20.54
C ASP A 129 -14.36 -6.26 -20.32
N TYR A 130 -15.49 -6.14 -19.61
CA TYR A 130 -16.21 -4.88 -19.48
C TYR A 130 -16.36 -4.36 -18.04
N ASP A 131 -16.24 -5.24 -17.01
CA ASP A 131 -16.47 -4.86 -15.62
C ASP A 131 -15.17 -4.70 -14.81
N ARG A 132 -14.03 -4.63 -15.47
CA ARG A 132 -12.76 -4.25 -14.84
C ARG A 132 -12.39 -2.84 -15.24
N THR A 133 -11.76 -2.14 -14.31
CA THR A 133 -11.23 -0.78 -14.51
C THR A 133 -9.96 -0.57 -13.69
N TRP A 134 -9.39 0.62 -13.77
CA TRP A 134 -8.26 1.04 -12.96
C TRP A 134 -8.74 1.35 -11.54
N ILE A 135 -8.42 0.48 -10.59
CA ILE A 135 -8.96 0.48 -9.23
C ILE A 135 -8.00 1.09 -8.20
N GLY A 136 -6.76 1.33 -8.55
CA GLY A 136 -5.78 1.90 -7.65
C GLY A 136 -4.41 2.15 -8.30
N VAL A 137 -3.55 2.82 -7.55
CA VAL A 137 -2.16 3.12 -7.92
C VAL A 137 -1.28 2.94 -6.69
N SER A 138 -0.22 2.12 -6.79
CA SER A 138 0.69 1.88 -5.66
C SER A 138 1.71 3.02 -5.43
N ASP A 139 1.83 3.96 -6.36
CA ASP A 139 2.72 5.10 -6.20
C ASP A 139 2.10 6.12 -5.24
N PRO A 140 2.85 6.64 -4.26
CA PRO A 140 2.35 7.66 -3.35
C PRO A 140 2.15 9.01 -4.04
N ASP A 141 1.20 9.80 -3.55
CA ASP A 141 1.03 11.19 -3.99
C ASP A 141 2.23 12.06 -3.60
N PHE A 142 2.70 11.89 -2.36
CA PHE A 142 3.92 12.52 -1.87
C PHE A 142 4.52 11.77 -0.68
N THR A 143 5.80 11.95 -0.48
CA THR A 143 6.55 11.51 0.69
C THR A 143 7.07 12.73 1.44
N TYR A 144 7.16 12.64 2.76
CA TYR A 144 7.63 13.75 3.58
C TYR A 144 8.46 13.28 4.78
N GLY A 145 9.33 14.16 5.23
CA GLY A 145 10.16 13.93 6.39
C GLY A 145 10.30 15.21 7.23
N LEU A 146 10.41 15.03 8.54
CA LEU A 146 10.67 16.10 9.48
C LEU A 146 11.76 15.68 10.47
N ASN A 147 12.86 16.40 10.45
CA ASN A 147 13.97 16.21 11.37
C ASN A 147 14.00 17.39 12.35
N LEU A 148 13.83 17.11 13.62
CA LEU A 148 13.90 18.07 14.72
C LEU A 148 15.13 17.76 15.55
N GLN A 149 15.98 18.76 15.75
CA GLN A 149 17.15 18.67 16.63
C GLN A 149 17.11 19.82 17.61
N ALA A 150 17.39 19.53 18.87
CA ALA A 150 17.49 20.53 19.90
C ALA A 150 18.65 20.20 20.84
N SER A 151 19.34 21.22 21.31
CA SER A 151 20.37 21.06 22.34
C SER A 151 20.33 22.21 23.35
N TYR A 152 20.52 21.85 24.58
CA TYR A 152 20.62 22.80 25.69
C TYR A 152 21.68 22.34 26.69
N LYS A 153 22.70 23.17 26.89
CA LYS A 153 23.87 22.82 27.71
C LYS A 153 24.47 21.49 27.22
N ASN A 154 24.38 20.48 28.04
CA ASN A 154 25.01 19.15 27.79
C ASN A 154 24.05 18.12 27.26
N VAL A 155 22.77 18.47 27.09
CA VAL A 155 21.70 17.55 26.58
C VAL A 155 21.39 17.87 25.16
N ASP A 156 21.23 16.84 24.32
CA ASP A 156 20.75 16.94 22.97
C ASP A 156 19.64 15.94 22.69
N LEU A 157 18.68 16.35 21.85
CA LEU A 157 17.53 15.56 21.42
C LEU A 157 17.44 15.61 19.90
N ALA A 158 17.27 14.46 19.29
CA ALA A 158 16.97 14.34 17.86
C ALA A 158 15.72 13.49 17.65
N LEU A 159 14.80 14.00 16.81
CA LEU A 159 13.59 13.30 16.39
C LEU A 159 13.53 13.27 14.86
N PHE A 160 13.25 12.09 14.30
CA PHE A 160 13.05 11.96 12.88
C PHE A 160 11.69 11.32 12.59
N PHE A 161 10.84 12.08 11.91
CA PHE A 161 9.55 11.64 11.40
C PHE A 161 9.65 11.40 9.90
N GLN A 162 9.00 10.34 9.43
CA GLN A 162 8.87 10.02 8.03
C GLN A 162 7.42 9.65 7.74
N GLY A 163 6.89 10.15 6.63
CA GLY A 163 5.54 9.82 6.21
C GLY A 163 5.42 9.65 4.71
N VAL A 164 4.36 8.97 4.34
CA VAL A 164 3.88 8.76 2.97
C VAL A 164 2.41 9.11 2.96
N HIS A 165 1.96 9.77 1.93
CA HIS A 165 0.55 10.05 1.70
C HIS A 165 0.12 9.50 0.35
N GLY A 166 -1.04 8.83 0.31
CA GLY A 166 -1.55 8.16 -0.87
C GLY A 166 -0.80 6.86 -1.17
N GLY A 167 -1.12 6.32 -2.33
CA GLY A 167 -0.67 5.01 -2.77
C GLY A 167 -1.51 3.88 -2.19
N ASP A 168 -1.96 2.99 -3.08
CA ASP A 168 -2.74 1.82 -2.70
C ASP A 168 -1.83 0.63 -2.43
N VAL A 169 -2.07 -0.06 -1.33
CA VAL A 169 -1.36 -1.27 -0.95
C VAL A 169 -2.27 -2.47 -1.15
N TRP A 170 -1.79 -3.46 -1.89
CA TRP A 170 -2.44 -4.77 -1.97
C TRP A 170 -2.22 -5.53 -0.68
N ASP A 171 -3.29 -5.74 0.08
CA ASP A 171 -3.24 -6.48 1.34
C ASP A 171 -3.48 -7.98 1.09
N SER A 172 -2.40 -8.71 0.82
CA SER A 172 -2.46 -10.16 0.62
C SER A 172 -2.84 -10.94 1.89
N TRP A 173 -2.70 -10.34 3.08
CA TRP A 173 -3.10 -10.99 4.32
C TRP A 173 -4.62 -11.16 4.44
N ILE A 174 -5.41 -10.34 3.74
CA ILE A 174 -6.85 -10.48 3.65
C ILE A 174 -7.24 -11.87 3.15
N GLU A 175 -6.48 -12.44 2.23
CA GLU A 175 -6.73 -13.79 1.71
C GLU A 175 -6.68 -14.86 2.81
N TYR A 176 -5.88 -14.63 3.84
CA TYR A 176 -5.75 -15.54 4.98
C TYR A 176 -6.64 -15.14 6.18
N SER A 177 -6.98 -13.86 6.31
CA SER A 177 -7.75 -13.36 7.45
C SER A 177 -9.26 -13.49 7.26
N ASP A 178 -9.75 -13.26 6.03
CA ASP A 178 -11.17 -13.11 5.75
C ASP A 178 -11.79 -14.32 5.04
N PHE A 179 -10.96 -15.20 4.49
CA PHE A 179 -11.42 -16.35 3.72
C PHE A 179 -10.92 -17.65 4.35
N TRP A 180 -11.74 -18.69 4.30
CA TRP A 180 -11.35 -20.00 4.81
C TRP A 180 -10.42 -20.76 3.87
N ASN A 181 -10.61 -20.65 2.57
CA ASN A 181 -9.89 -21.47 1.59
C ASN A 181 -9.75 -20.80 0.22
N ILE A 182 -9.47 -19.49 0.18
CA ILE A 182 -9.35 -18.75 -1.09
C ILE A 182 -8.12 -19.21 -1.90
N GLN A 183 -7.07 -19.64 -1.22
CA GLN A 183 -5.80 -20.05 -1.82
C GLN A 183 -5.72 -21.57 -2.08
N ASN A 184 -6.77 -22.33 -1.77
CA ASN A 184 -6.74 -23.80 -1.76
C ASN A 184 -5.63 -24.38 -0.86
N VAL A 185 -5.21 -23.64 0.16
CA VAL A 185 -4.20 -24.05 1.14
C VAL A 185 -4.93 -24.56 2.37
N ASN A 186 -5.06 -25.87 2.48
CA ASN A 186 -5.61 -26.51 3.66
C ASN A 186 -4.62 -26.38 4.84
N ASN A 187 -5.16 -26.25 6.06
CA ASN A 187 -4.40 -26.26 7.32
C ASN A 187 -3.55 -25.02 7.62
N THR A 188 -3.95 -23.84 7.19
CA THR A 188 -3.37 -22.57 7.65
C THR A 188 -4.11 -22.03 8.88
N ASN A 189 -3.38 -21.37 9.77
CA ASN A 189 -4.00 -20.61 10.85
C ASN A 189 -4.64 -19.35 10.29
N HIS A 190 -5.84 -19.03 10.76
CA HIS A 190 -6.57 -17.82 10.40
C HIS A 190 -6.44 -16.77 11.51
N LEU A 191 -6.57 -15.51 11.12
CA LEU A 191 -6.67 -14.42 12.09
C LEU A 191 -8.04 -14.46 12.79
N LYS A 192 -8.11 -13.91 14.00
CA LYS A 192 -9.37 -13.82 14.75
C LYS A 192 -10.51 -13.12 14.00
N GLY A 193 -10.16 -12.26 13.02
CA GLY A 193 -11.14 -11.59 12.15
C GLY A 193 -12.10 -12.54 11.43
N VAL A 194 -11.68 -13.79 11.16
CA VAL A 194 -12.51 -14.80 10.52
C VAL A 194 -13.79 -15.12 11.33
N PHE A 195 -13.77 -14.96 12.65
CA PHE A 195 -14.96 -15.13 13.49
C PHE A 195 -16.03 -14.07 13.28
N ASN A 196 -15.65 -12.94 12.68
CA ASN A 196 -16.56 -11.85 12.31
C ASN A 196 -17.11 -11.99 10.89
N ALA A 197 -16.87 -13.12 10.22
CA ALA A 197 -17.41 -13.37 8.88
C ALA A 197 -18.93 -13.30 8.86
N TRP A 198 -19.47 -12.90 7.71
CA TRP A 198 -20.91 -12.85 7.51
C TRP A 198 -21.54 -14.22 7.76
N SER A 199 -22.64 -14.20 8.48
CA SER A 199 -23.52 -15.36 8.72
C SER A 199 -24.93 -14.88 9.01
N PRO A 200 -25.95 -15.72 8.98
CA PRO A 200 -27.30 -15.34 9.40
C PRO A 200 -27.39 -14.77 10.83
N GLN A 201 -26.43 -15.11 11.70
CA GLN A 201 -26.30 -14.61 13.06
C GLN A 201 -25.47 -13.30 13.14
N ASN A 202 -24.73 -12.97 12.08
CA ASN A 202 -23.93 -11.74 11.95
C ASN A 202 -24.13 -11.08 10.57
N PRO A 203 -25.36 -10.62 10.26
CA PRO A 203 -25.72 -10.15 8.92
C PRO A 203 -25.07 -8.81 8.54
N ASP A 204 -24.63 -8.02 9.51
CA ASP A 204 -24.03 -6.71 9.27
C ASP A 204 -22.54 -6.75 8.93
N SER A 205 -21.92 -7.92 9.00
CA SER A 205 -20.51 -8.08 8.65
C SER A 205 -20.20 -7.64 7.22
N ASN A 206 -18.99 -7.10 7.03
CA ASN A 206 -18.40 -6.82 5.72
C ASN A 206 -17.29 -7.84 5.35
N ILE A 207 -17.10 -8.87 6.17
CA ILE A 207 -16.20 -9.98 5.89
C ILE A 207 -17.01 -11.08 5.22
N PRO A 208 -16.60 -11.61 4.07
CA PRO A 208 -17.35 -12.63 3.35
C PRO A 208 -17.64 -13.86 4.18
N ALA A 209 -18.75 -14.54 3.89
CA ALA A 209 -19.10 -15.80 4.55
C ALA A 209 -18.01 -16.85 4.32
N LEU A 210 -17.67 -17.59 5.36
CA LEU A 210 -16.68 -18.66 5.26
C LEU A 210 -17.16 -19.75 4.30
N SER A 211 -16.30 -20.19 3.43
CA SER A 211 -16.58 -21.23 2.45
C SER A 211 -15.36 -22.11 2.22
N THR A 212 -15.58 -23.40 2.15
CA THR A 212 -14.56 -24.35 1.71
C THR A 212 -14.43 -24.41 0.19
N ARG A 213 -15.28 -23.70 -0.52
CA ARG A 213 -15.29 -23.65 -1.99
C ARG A 213 -15.15 -22.20 -2.45
N ASN A 214 -14.26 -21.95 -3.38
CA ASN A 214 -14.13 -20.65 -4.05
C ASN A 214 -15.03 -20.62 -5.30
N THR A 215 -16.34 -20.59 -5.10
CA THR A 215 -17.34 -20.64 -6.18
C THR A 215 -17.58 -19.28 -6.80
N ASN A 216 -17.27 -18.18 -6.08
CA ASN A 216 -17.52 -16.80 -6.52
C ASN A 216 -16.26 -16.13 -7.10
N ASP A 217 -15.18 -16.88 -7.25
CA ASP A 217 -13.88 -16.37 -7.70
C ASP A 217 -13.45 -15.09 -6.94
N GLU A 218 -13.56 -15.13 -5.61
CA GLU A 218 -13.29 -14.00 -4.71
C GLU A 218 -11.81 -13.63 -4.65
N LYS A 219 -10.95 -14.48 -5.24
CA LYS A 219 -9.51 -14.24 -5.40
C LYS A 219 -9.17 -13.22 -6.49
N ARG A 220 -10.15 -12.86 -7.33
CA ARG A 220 -9.92 -11.90 -8.43
C ARG A 220 -9.43 -10.55 -7.91
N THR A 221 -8.56 -9.91 -8.69
CA THR A 221 -8.07 -8.56 -8.38
C THR A 221 -9.25 -7.60 -8.25
N SER A 222 -9.42 -7.02 -7.06
CA SER A 222 -10.53 -6.10 -6.78
C SER A 222 -10.20 -5.10 -5.68
N THR A 223 -11.00 -4.05 -5.58
CA THR A 223 -10.88 -3.04 -4.52
C THR A 223 -11.03 -3.61 -3.12
N TYR A 224 -11.55 -4.82 -2.96
CA TYR A 224 -11.67 -5.48 -1.67
C TYR A 224 -10.31 -5.68 -0.98
N PHE A 225 -9.26 -5.90 -1.75
CA PHE A 225 -7.90 -6.15 -1.26
C PHE A 225 -7.05 -4.87 -1.19
N LEU A 226 -7.57 -3.72 -1.64
CA LEU A 226 -6.83 -2.47 -1.61
C LEU A 226 -7.00 -1.76 -0.29
N LYS A 227 -5.90 -1.21 0.22
CA LYS A 227 -5.82 -0.39 1.43
C LYS A 227 -5.07 0.89 1.13
N ASP A 228 -5.45 1.96 1.81
CA ASP A 228 -4.69 3.21 1.81
C ASP A 228 -3.30 2.96 2.44
N GLY A 229 -2.26 3.25 1.67
CA GLY A 229 -0.86 3.10 2.05
C GLY A 229 -0.30 4.28 2.85
N SER A 230 -1.11 5.27 3.19
CA SER A 230 -0.67 6.45 3.94
C SER A 230 -0.21 6.10 5.34
N TYR A 231 0.92 6.66 5.77
CA TYR A 231 1.39 6.51 7.14
C TYR A 231 2.26 7.69 7.59
N LEU A 232 2.35 7.87 8.90
CA LEU A 232 3.33 8.71 9.58
C LEU A 232 4.04 7.89 10.66
N LYS A 233 5.37 7.94 10.67
CA LYS A 233 6.23 7.15 11.55
C LYS A 233 7.22 8.03 12.27
N LEU A 234 7.32 7.89 13.59
CA LEU A 234 8.48 8.35 14.36
C LEU A 234 9.58 7.31 14.21
N ARG A 235 10.48 7.57 13.24
CA ARG A 235 11.52 6.62 12.84
C ARG A 235 12.64 6.53 13.84
N THR A 236 13.05 7.68 14.39
CA THR A 236 14.15 7.73 15.35
C THR A 236 13.86 8.77 16.42
N ILE A 237 14.12 8.40 17.66
CA ILE A 237 14.27 9.31 18.80
C ILE A 237 15.63 9.02 19.44
N GLU A 238 16.42 10.05 19.64
CA GLU A 238 17.71 9.95 20.30
C GLU A 238 17.85 11.06 21.34
N LEU A 239 18.22 10.69 22.56
CA LEU A 239 18.53 11.60 23.66
C LEU A 239 19.99 11.38 24.06
N GLY A 240 20.80 12.43 23.95
CA GLY A 240 22.20 12.40 24.25
C GLY A 240 22.58 13.31 25.43
N TYR A 241 23.65 12.95 26.10
CA TYR A 241 24.32 13.74 27.13
C TYR A 241 25.81 13.77 26.90
N THR A 242 26.37 14.97 26.73
CA THR A 242 27.82 15.17 26.59
C THR A 242 28.40 15.54 27.96
N PHE A 243 29.31 14.74 28.49
CA PHE A 243 29.93 14.99 29.79
C PHE A 243 30.82 16.23 29.73
N PRO A 244 30.81 17.09 30.75
CA PRO A 244 31.70 18.26 30.84
C PRO A 244 33.18 17.86 30.74
N GLU A 245 33.97 18.65 30.04
CA GLU A 245 35.41 18.39 29.91
C GLU A 245 36.15 18.25 31.24
N SER A 246 35.74 19.01 32.27
CA SER A 246 36.33 18.94 33.61
C SER A 246 36.23 17.55 34.25
N MET A 247 35.21 16.76 33.88
CA MET A 247 35.02 15.42 34.40
C MET A 247 35.86 14.40 33.61
N VAL A 248 35.93 14.53 32.26
CA VAL A 248 36.52 13.52 31.41
C VAL A 248 38.02 13.71 31.20
N LYS A 249 38.56 14.91 31.35
CA LYS A 249 40.01 15.19 31.31
C LYS A 249 40.82 14.40 32.32
N LYS A 250 40.24 14.12 33.52
CA LYS A 250 40.90 13.28 34.54
C LYS A 250 41.17 11.84 34.03
N ALA A 251 40.38 11.36 33.09
CA ALA A 251 40.54 10.06 32.45
C ALA A 251 41.30 10.12 31.09
N MET A 252 41.95 11.24 30.78
CA MET A 252 42.63 11.53 29.51
C MET A 252 41.70 11.39 28.27
N ILE A 253 40.41 11.63 28.45
CA ILE A 253 39.41 11.60 27.40
C ILE A 253 39.10 13.06 26.99
N SER A 254 39.19 13.36 25.68
CA SER A 254 38.91 14.70 25.16
C SER A 254 37.41 15.02 25.09
N ARG A 255 36.56 14.01 24.80
CA ARG A 255 35.12 14.14 24.74
C ARG A 255 34.44 12.80 25.01
N LEU A 256 33.42 12.80 25.85
CA LEU A 256 32.57 11.64 26.10
C LEU A 256 31.11 12.05 25.93
N ARG A 257 30.37 11.34 25.10
CA ARG A 257 28.92 11.48 24.96
C ARG A 257 28.27 10.12 25.14
N ALA A 258 27.29 10.04 26.01
CA ALA A 258 26.40 8.88 26.12
C ALA A 258 25.04 9.23 25.51
N TYR A 259 24.41 8.25 24.86
CA TYR A 259 23.09 8.47 24.29
C TYR A 259 22.24 7.19 24.37
N VAL A 260 20.92 7.41 24.35
CA VAL A 260 19.94 6.35 24.21
C VAL A 260 19.14 6.65 22.94
N SER A 261 18.97 5.65 22.10
CA SER A 261 18.17 5.79 20.89
C SER A 261 17.12 4.69 20.79
N ALA A 262 15.97 5.05 20.23
CA ALA A 262 14.94 4.11 19.88
C ALA A 262 14.53 4.34 18.40
N ASN A 263 14.33 3.25 17.66
CA ASN A 263 13.94 3.29 16.28
C ASN A 263 12.56 2.66 16.09
N ASN A 264 11.79 3.18 15.12
CA ASN A 264 10.47 2.67 14.78
C ASN A 264 9.48 2.72 15.97
N CYS A 265 9.52 3.79 16.74
CA CYS A 265 8.80 3.90 18.02
C CYS A 265 7.29 3.98 17.83
N LEU A 266 6.84 4.73 16.85
CA LEU A 266 5.42 4.95 16.57
C LEU A 266 5.18 4.80 15.07
N LEU A 267 4.07 4.17 14.74
CA LEU A 267 3.54 4.09 13.39
C LEU A 267 2.06 4.46 13.45
N TYR A 268 1.68 5.52 12.76
CA TYR A 268 0.30 5.89 12.52
C TYR A 268 -0.03 5.60 11.06
N THR A 269 -1.04 4.79 10.81
CA THR A 269 -1.59 4.49 9.48
C THR A 269 -3.02 5.01 9.41
N SER A 270 -3.51 5.27 8.22
CA SER A 270 -4.94 5.55 8.03
C SER A 270 -5.75 4.36 8.56
N PRO A 271 -6.73 4.59 9.46
CA PRO A 271 -7.56 3.51 9.98
C PRO A 271 -8.35 2.90 8.84
N SER A 272 -8.25 1.58 8.69
CA SER A 272 -9.08 0.87 7.73
C SER A 272 -10.51 0.76 8.26
N PRO A 273 -11.52 0.63 7.40
CA PRO A 273 -12.89 0.38 7.84
C PRO A 273 -13.05 -0.83 8.78
N ARG A 274 -12.09 -1.75 8.76
CA ARG A 274 -12.03 -2.94 9.63
C ARG A 274 -11.53 -2.63 11.03
N ASP A 275 -10.71 -1.61 11.21
CA ASP A 275 -10.20 -1.21 12.51
C ASP A 275 -11.33 -0.69 13.40
N TYR A 276 -12.36 -0.08 12.81
CA TYR A 276 -13.58 0.34 13.51
C TYR A 276 -14.50 -0.83 13.89
N ALA A 277 -14.46 -1.93 13.14
CA ALA A 277 -15.27 -3.13 13.46
C ALA A 277 -14.67 -3.95 14.60
N ALA A 278 -13.36 -3.88 14.83
CA ALA A 278 -12.67 -4.61 15.90
C ALA A 278 -12.68 -3.89 17.25
N SER A 279 -13.14 -2.63 17.30
CA SER A 279 -13.18 -1.80 18.52
C SER A 279 -14.56 -1.72 19.18
N ARG A 280 -15.53 -2.51 18.72
CA ARG A 280 -16.88 -2.62 19.33
C ARG A 280 -17.13 -3.98 19.93
#